data_0083499449895fd85ff415cbd749409d
#
_entry.id   0083499449895fd85ff415cbd749409d
#
_cell.length_a   1.000
_cell.length_b   1.000
_cell.length_c   1.000
_cell.angle_alpha   90.00
_cell.angle_beta   90.00
_cell.angle_gamma   90.00
#
_symmetry.space_group_name_H-M   'P 1'
#
loop_
_entity.id
_entity.type
_entity.pdbx_description
1 polymer ?
#
loop_
_entity_poly.entity_id
_entity_poly.type
_entity_poly.pdbx_seq_one_letter_code
_entity_poly.pdbx_strand_id
1 'polypeptide(L)'
;MSFSFSSCSESDPNSPTNETTEVNLEKVTQQYVNDVVFVTYSKLADQSEQLFNKLEALRVKLNAGQTVSQSEIDALCDNYKEARKIWEASEAFFYGAAEEKNIDLQTTHVMPVLNSPLLAIHVSIIMMGYALLAFTFVCSLTSLVLYLLHRQSTDVQQQNIKALQMLSMLFLLPALVALCYGIFIGAIWANISWGQYWSWDPKETWALITLMVYAVPVHFFYSKHQHAPLFYHIYILLAFSTVLMTYFGVNYFLGGMHSYA
;
A
#
# COMPACT_ATOMS: atom_id res chain seq x y z
N MET A 1 -17.08 -26.54 5.78
CA MET A 1 -18.48 -26.47 5.34
C MET A 1 -18.47 -26.16 3.86
N SER A 2 -18.70 -27.21 3.05
CA SER A 2 -18.69 -27.13 1.59
C SER A 2 -20.08 -26.69 1.14
N PHE A 3 -20.19 -25.58 0.44
CA PHE A 3 -21.42 -25.19 -0.24
C PHE A 3 -21.37 -25.73 -1.68
N SER A 4 -22.12 -26.79 -1.92
CA SER A 4 -22.42 -27.30 -3.27
C SER A 4 -23.60 -26.53 -3.82
N PHE A 5 -23.37 -25.74 -4.88
CA PHE A 5 -24.47 -25.25 -5.70
C PHE A 5 -24.89 -26.35 -6.68
N SER A 6 -26.07 -26.94 -6.43
CA SER A 6 -26.73 -27.86 -7.35
C SER A 6 -27.55 -27.03 -8.33
N SER A 7 -27.16 -27.06 -9.59
CA SER A 7 -27.94 -26.51 -10.68
C SER A 7 -29.01 -27.54 -11.03
N CYS A 8 -30.29 -27.25 -10.76
CA CYS A 8 -31.40 -27.99 -11.29
C CYS A 8 -31.71 -27.49 -12.69
N SER A 9 -31.43 -28.31 -13.70
CA SER A 9 -32.03 -28.16 -15.03
C SER A 9 -33.16 -29.19 -15.15
N GLU A 10 -34.38 -28.74 -14.93
CA GLU A 10 -35.58 -29.47 -15.36
C GLU A 10 -35.85 -29.08 -16.81
N SER A 11 -35.68 -30.05 -17.73
CA SER A 11 -36.03 -29.91 -19.12
C SER A 11 -37.53 -30.21 -19.29
N ASP A 12 -38.31 -29.19 -19.56
CA ASP A 12 -39.73 -29.29 -19.97
C ASP A 12 -39.79 -29.63 -21.45
N PRO A 13 -40.42 -30.77 -21.87
CA PRO A 13 -40.40 -31.24 -23.26
C PRO A 13 -41.39 -30.53 -24.21
N ASN A 14 -42.02 -29.43 -23.78
CA ASN A 14 -43.07 -28.76 -24.58
C ASN A 14 -42.89 -27.24 -24.72
N SER A 15 -41.65 -26.73 -24.71
CA SER A 15 -41.40 -25.33 -25.04
C SER A 15 -41.22 -25.17 -26.55
N PRO A 16 -41.88 -24.19 -27.21
CA PRO A 16 -41.68 -23.95 -28.63
C PRO A 16 -40.23 -23.56 -28.89
N THR A 17 -39.59 -24.22 -29.83
CA THR A 17 -38.25 -23.91 -30.33
C THR A 17 -38.20 -22.46 -30.82
N ASN A 18 -37.84 -21.56 -29.93
CA ASN A 18 -37.27 -20.30 -30.34
C ASN A 18 -35.88 -20.63 -30.93
N GLU A 19 -35.71 -20.43 -32.22
CA GLU A 19 -34.42 -20.28 -32.87
C GLU A 19 -33.72 -19.05 -32.25
N THR A 20 -33.26 -19.21 -31.04
CA THR A 20 -32.22 -18.33 -30.50
C THR A 20 -31.00 -18.62 -31.34
N THR A 21 -30.63 -17.68 -32.20
CA THR A 21 -29.34 -17.63 -32.87
C THR A 21 -28.28 -17.96 -31.80
N GLU A 22 -27.74 -19.19 -31.81
CA GLU A 22 -26.60 -19.53 -30.97
C GLU A 22 -25.52 -18.54 -31.35
N VAL A 23 -25.30 -17.54 -30.50
CA VAL A 23 -24.21 -16.62 -30.64
C VAL A 23 -22.97 -17.49 -30.59
N ASN A 24 -22.29 -17.63 -31.72
CA ASN A 24 -21.08 -18.43 -31.80
C ASN A 24 -20.03 -17.77 -30.94
N LEU A 25 -19.98 -18.21 -29.69
CA LEU A 25 -19.13 -17.63 -28.64
C LEU A 25 -17.66 -17.63 -29.07
N GLU A 26 -17.22 -18.63 -29.80
CA GLU A 26 -15.87 -18.72 -30.35
C GLU A 26 -15.59 -17.60 -31.34
N LYS A 27 -16.52 -17.29 -32.24
CA LYS A 27 -16.38 -16.21 -33.22
C LYS A 27 -16.36 -14.85 -32.54
N VAL A 28 -17.19 -14.63 -31.52
CA VAL A 28 -17.20 -13.39 -30.73
C VAL A 28 -15.93 -13.25 -29.95
N THR A 29 -15.43 -14.33 -29.33
CA THR A 29 -14.15 -14.32 -28.59
C THR A 29 -12.98 -14.03 -29.53
N GLN A 30 -12.91 -14.67 -30.69
CA GLN A 30 -11.87 -14.39 -31.69
C GLN A 30 -11.92 -12.94 -32.17
N GLN A 31 -13.11 -12.41 -32.43
CA GLN A 31 -13.27 -11.01 -32.83
C GLN A 31 -12.84 -10.07 -31.72
N TYR A 32 -13.21 -10.31 -30.50
CA TYR A 32 -12.78 -9.51 -29.33
C TYR A 32 -11.24 -9.52 -29.16
N VAL A 33 -10.62 -10.69 -29.25
CA VAL A 33 -9.15 -10.81 -29.17
C VAL A 33 -8.47 -10.02 -30.27
N ASN A 34 -8.96 -10.13 -31.53
CA ASN A 34 -8.33 -9.45 -32.66
C ASN A 34 -8.57 -7.93 -32.65
N ASP A 35 -9.79 -7.50 -32.33
CA ASP A 35 -10.19 -6.09 -32.50
C ASP A 35 -9.89 -5.24 -31.25
N VAL A 36 -9.77 -5.87 -30.08
CA VAL A 36 -9.56 -5.17 -28.83
C VAL A 36 -8.22 -5.51 -28.21
N VAL A 37 -7.94 -6.79 -27.94
CA VAL A 37 -6.75 -7.20 -27.19
C VAL A 37 -5.48 -6.95 -27.99
N PHE A 38 -5.38 -7.48 -29.21
CA PHE A 38 -4.20 -7.30 -30.04
C PHE A 38 -3.99 -5.85 -30.45
N VAL A 39 -5.05 -5.10 -30.72
CA VAL A 39 -4.96 -3.67 -31.03
C VAL A 39 -4.42 -2.89 -29.85
N THR A 40 -4.82 -3.22 -28.63
CA THR A 40 -4.34 -2.56 -27.40
C THR A 40 -2.84 -2.85 -27.18
N TYR A 41 -2.43 -4.11 -27.32
CA TYR A 41 -1.01 -4.48 -27.18
C TYR A 41 -0.14 -3.89 -28.29
N SER A 42 -0.61 -3.84 -29.53
CA SER A 42 0.12 -3.18 -30.62
C SER A 42 0.35 -1.71 -30.30
N LYS A 43 -0.70 -1.00 -29.87
CA LYS A 43 -0.57 0.40 -29.46
C LYS A 43 0.39 0.59 -28.27
N LEU A 44 0.38 -0.32 -27.30
CA LEU A 44 1.29 -0.28 -26.17
C LEU A 44 2.75 -0.47 -26.63
N ALA A 45 3.00 -1.42 -27.54
CA ALA A 45 4.31 -1.66 -28.11
C ALA A 45 4.83 -0.42 -28.84
N ASP A 46 4.00 0.18 -29.73
CA ASP A 46 4.35 1.39 -30.48
C ASP A 46 4.66 2.58 -29.56
N GLN A 47 3.86 2.79 -28.51
CA GLN A 47 4.08 3.88 -27.55
C GLN A 47 5.33 3.65 -26.69
N SER A 48 5.58 2.40 -26.32
CA SER A 48 6.79 2.03 -25.56
C SER A 48 8.05 2.22 -26.39
N GLU A 49 8.02 1.87 -27.68
CA GLU A 49 9.12 2.12 -28.60
C GLU A 49 9.37 3.61 -28.81
N GLN A 50 8.31 4.41 -28.98
CA GLN A 50 8.43 5.86 -29.09
C GLN A 50 9.03 6.49 -27.82
N LEU A 51 8.61 6.02 -26.65
CA LEU A 51 9.15 6.47 -25.37
C LEU A 51 10.63 6.13 -25.25
N PHE A 52 11.01 4.90 -25.59
CA PHE A 52 12.41 4.46 -25.60
C PHE A 52 13.27 5.32 -26.53
N ASN A 53 12.82 5.55 -27.77
CA ASN A 53 13.54 6.35 -28.74
C ASN A 53 13.73 7.81 -28.30
N LYS A 54 12.72 8.42 -27.67
CA LYS A 54 12.81 9.76 -27.09
C LYS A 54 13.79 9.83 -25.92
N LEU A 55 13.75 8.84 -25.03
CA LEU A 55 14.69 8.73 -23.91
C LEU A 55 16.13 8.58 -24.40
N GLU A 56 16.35 7.73 -25.39
CA GLU A 56 17.68 7.52 -26.00
C GLU A 56 18.20 8.79 -26.67
N ALA A 57 17.35 9.51 -27.38
CA ALA A 57 17.72 10.79 -27.99
C ALA A 57 18.14 11.83 -26.94
N LEU A 58 17.41 11.91 -25.81
CA LEU A 58 17.80 12.79 -24.70
C LEU A 58 19.09 12.34 -24.03
N ARG A 59 19.30 11.03 -23.85
CA ARG A 59 20.55 10.47 -23.33
C ARG A 59 21.75 10.86 -24.18
N VAL A 60 21.64 10.75 -25.51
CA VAL A 60 22.70 11.13 -26.45
C VAL A 60 23.00 12.62 -26.35
N LYS A 61 22.00 13.49 -26.31
CA LYS A 61 22.17 14.93 -26.14
C LYS A 61 22.91 15.29 -24.85
N LEU A 62 22.48 14.69 -23.71
CA LEU A 62 23.10 14.94 -22.41
C LEU A 62 24.56 14.47 -22.38
N ASN A 63 24.85 13.30 -22.94
CA ASN A 63 26.24 12.80 -23.05
C ASN A 63 27.12 13.67 -23.94
N ALA A 64 26.53 14.39 -24.92
CA ALA A 64 27.23 15.37 -25.76
C ALA A 64 27.38 16.76 -25.11
N GLY A 65 26.95 16.92 -23.83
CA GLY A 65 27.00 18.20 -23.12
C GLY A 65 26.01 19.25 -23.62
N GLN A 66 25.00 18.83 -24.38
CA GLN A 66 23.95 19.72 -24.88
C GLN A 66 22.84 19.93 -23.85
N THR A 67 22.22 21.09 -23.87
CA THR A 67 21.08 21.41 -23.01
C THR A 67 19.80 20.80 -23.57
N VAL A 68 18.98 20.24 -22.67
CA VAL A 68 17.63 19.74 -22.99
C VAL A 68 16.63 20.86 -22.74
N SER A 69 15.73 21.10 -23.69
CA SER A 69 14.69 22.11 -23.56
C SER A 69 13.50 21.59 -22.72
N GLN A 70 12.77 22.49 -22.08
CA GLN A 70 11.57 22.12 -21.32
C GLN A 70 10.53 21.45 -22.23
N SER A 71 10.38 21.89 -23.47
CA SER A 71 9.44 21.28 -24.43
C SER A 71 9.77 19.83 -24.79
N GLU A 72 11.04 19.43 -24.77
CA GLU A 72 11.45 18.04 -24.98
C GLU A 72 11.11 17.18 -23.77
N ILE A 73 11.25 17.71 -22.57
CA ILE A 73 10.85 17.04 -21.34
C ILE A 73 9.33 16.87 -21.29
N ASP A 74 8.58 17.92 -21.62
CA ASP A 74 7.12 17.89 -21.64
C ASP A 74 6.60 16.85 -22.64
N ALA A 75 7.18 16.80 -23.85
CA ALA A 75 6.85 15.82 -24.88
C ALA A 75 7.17 14.37 -24.46
N LEU A 76 8.21 14.17 -23.64
CA LEU A 76 8.53 12.87 -23.05
C LEU A 76 7.50 12.48 -21.98
N CYS A 77 7.16 13.41 -21.10
CA CYS A 77 6.16 13.21 -20.05
C CYS A 77 4.78 12.86 -20.64
N ASP A 78 4.37 13.52 -21.70
CA ASP A 78 3.09 13.26 -22.35
C ASP A 78 3.07 11.88 -23.04
N ASN A 79 4.18 11.49 -23.68
CA ASN A 79 4.30 10.15 -24.24
C ASN A 79 4.30 9.05 -23.15
N TYR A 80 4.95 9.30 -22.02
CA TYR A 80 4.90 8.39 -20.86
C TYR A 80 3.48 8.25 -20.30
N LYS A 81 2.74 9.36 -20.15
CA LYS A 81 1.35 9.33 -19.67
C LYS A 81 0.44 8.53 -20.61
N GLU A 82 0.62 8.69 -21.93
CA GLU A 82 -0.17 7.95 -22.90
C GLU A 82 0.20 6.44 -22.91
N ALA A 83 1.47 6.10 -22.85
CA ALA A 83 1.92 4.70 -22.71
C ALA A 83 1.35 4.06 -21.42
N ARG A 84 1.38 4.79 -20.30
CA ARG A 84 0.81 4.32 -19.04
C ARG A 84 -0.68 4.10 -19.11
N LYS A 85 -1.43 5.01 -19.72
CA LYS A 85 -2.89 4.86 -19.91
C LYS A 85 -3.25 3.63 -20.73
N ILE A 86 -2.48 3.33 -21.79
CA ILE A 86 -2.69 2.13 -22.59
C ILE A 86 -2.31 0.88 -21.78
N TRP A 87 -1.25 0.95 -20.99
CA TRP A 87 -0.86 -0.11 -20.07
C TRP A 87 -1.99 -0.44 -19.07
N GLU A 88 -2.53 0.57 -18.38
CA GLU A 88 -3.65 0.41 -17.43
C GLU A 88 -4.88 -0.22 -18.11
N ALA A 89 -5.18 0.18 -19.35
CA ALA A 89 -6.25 -0.44 -20.13
C ALA A 89 -5.96 -1.91 -20.49
N SER A 90 -4.70 -2.29 -20.68
CA SER A 90 -4.30 -3.65 -21.01
C SER A 90 -4.32 -4.60 -19.82
N GLU A 91 -4.21 -4.09 -18.60
CA GLU A 91 -4.23 -4.90 -17.37
C GLU A 91 -5.54 -5.73 -17.24
N ALA A 92 -6.68 -5.19 -17.70
CA ALA A 92 -7.95 -5.88 -17.69
C ALA A 92 -7.92 -7.22 -18.46
N PHE A 93 -7.04 -7.38 -19.45
CA PHE A 93 -6.92 -8.59 -20.25
C PHE A 93 -6.01 -9.65 -19.60
N PHE A 94 -5.09 -9.22 -18.73
CA PHE A 94 -4.19 -10.15 -18.04
C PHE A 94 -4.91 -11.00 -17.00
N TYR A 95 -5.82 -10.41 -16.24
CA TYR A 95 -6.48 -11.11 -15.13
C TYR A 95 -7.49 -12.16 -15.60
N GLY A 96 -8.23 -11.90 -16.71
CA GLY A 96 -9.23 -12.84 -17.21
C GLY A 96 -8.65 -14.04 -17.95
N ALA A 97 -7.74 -13.81 -18.90
CA ALA A 97 -7.20 -14.87 -19.77
C ALA A 97 -6.17 -15.77 -19.09
N ALA A 98 -5.47 -15.27 -18.06
CA ALA A 98 -4.45 -16.04 -17.34
C ALA A 98 -5.06 -17.04 -16.36
N GLU A 99 -6.21 -16.72 -15.77
CA GLU A 99 -6.91 -17.58 -14.82
C GLU A 99 -7.50 -18.82 -15.54
N GLU A 100 -8.05 -18.64 -16.75
CA GLU A 100 -8.67 -19.70 -17.53
C GLU A 100 -7.67 -20.72 -18.11
N LYS A 101 -6.42 -20.31 -18.35
CA LYS A 101 -5.37 -21.19 -18.91
C LYS A 101 -4.39 -21.74 -17.88
N ASN A 102 -4.61 -21.57 -16.57
CA ASN A 102 -3.65 -21.91 -15.55
C ASN A 102 -2.24 -21.34 -15.85
N ILE A 103 -2.18 -20.21 -16.55
CA ILE A 103 -0.92 -19.50 -16.75
C ILE A 103 -0.57 -18.93 -15.38
N ASP A 104 0.50 -19.45 -14.79
CA ASP A 104 1.02 -18.93 -13.56
C ASP A 104 1.47 -17.48 -13.77
N LEU A 105 0.62 -16.52 -13.41
CA LEU A 105 0.91 -15.08 -13.46
C LEU A 105 2.14 -14.72 -12.62
N GLN A 106 2.60 -15.63 -11.76
CA GLN A 106 3.84 -15.48 -11.00
C GLN A 106 5.08 -15.63 -11.90
N THR A 107 4.97 -16.28 -13.05
CA THR A 107 6.07 -16.44 -14.01
C THR A 107 6.11 -15.37 -15.09
N THR A 108 5.01 -14.67 -15.33
CA THR A 108 5.02 -13.45 -16.14
C THR A 108 5.43 -12.29 -15.25
N HIS A 109 6.46 -11.55 -15.61
CA HIS A 109 7.11 -10.45 -14.86
C HIS A 109 6.18 -9.28 -14.45
N VAL A 110 4.87 -9.49 -14.38
CA VAL A 110 3.89 -8.55 -13.85
C VAL A 110 3.78 -8.79 -12.35
N MET A 111 4.64 -8.14 -11.61
CA MET A 111 4.70 -8.06 -10.15
C MET A 111 5.19 -9.30 -9.36
N PRO A 112 6.38 -9.87 -9.61
CA PRO A 112 7.05 -10.73 -8.63
C PRO A 112 7.30 -9.97 -7.30
N VAL A 113 7.18 -8.66 -7.33
CA VAL A 113 7.33 -7.71 -6.22
C VAL A 113 6.32 -7.96 -5.09
N LEU A 114 5.06 -8.28 -5.42
CA LEU A 114 4.01 -8.49 -4.40
C LEU A 114 4.00 -9.89 -3.79
N ASN A 115 4.54 -10.90 -4.45
CA ASN A 115 4.59 -12.28 -3.95
C ASN A 115 5.94 -12.65 -3.32
N SER A 116 6.55 -11.72 -2.61
CA SER A 116 7.82 -11.93 -1.93
C SER A 116 7.58 -12.32 -0.46
N PRO A 117 8.19 -13.41 0.06
CA PRO A 117 8.16 -13.72 1.49
C PRO A 117 8.68 -12.57 2.35
N LEU A 118 9.62 -11.80 1.83
CA LEU A 118 10.20 -10.63 2.50
C LEU A 118 9.15 -9.51 2.68
N LEU A 119 8.29 -9.30 1.68
CA LEU A 119 7.17 -8.36 1.79
C LEU A 119 6.18 -8.81 2.87
N ALA A 120 5.83 -10.09 2.90
CA ALA A 120 4.91 -10.62 3.91
C ALA A 120 5.47 -10.44 5.33
N ILE A 121 6.76 -10.68 5.54
CA ILE A 121 7.45 -10.45 6.81
C ILE A 121 7.45 -8.95 7.15
N HIS A 122 7.83 -8.09 6.21
CA HIS A 122 7.81 -6.63 6.38
C HIS A 122 6.44 -6.13 6.84
N VAL A 123 5.39 -6.46 6.09
CA VAL A 123 4.01 -6.02 6.39
C VAL A 123 3.56 -6.56 7.75
N SER A 124 3.83 -7.82 8.07
CA SER A 124 3.45 -8.43 9.35
C SER A 124 4.10 -7.72 10.54
N ILE A 125 5.39 -7.39 10.44
CA ILE A 125 6.13 -6.69 11.50
C ILE A 125 5.62 -5.25 11.66
N ILE A 126 5.40 -4.52 10.57
CA ILE A 126 4.84 -3.16 10.60
C ILE A 126 3.44 -3.16 11.21
N MET A 127 2.57 -4.08 10.81
CA MET A 127 1.21 -4.20 11.35
C MET A 127 1.21 -4.55 12.85
N MET A 128 2.13 -5.42 13.29
CA MET A 128 2.34 -5.70 14.71
C MET A 128 2.77 -4.42 15.46
N GLY A 129 3.70 -3.64 14.91
CA GLY A 129 4.11 -2.35 15.47
C GLY A 129 2.93 -1.40 15.64
N TYR A 130 2.11 -1.22 14.61
CA TYR A 130 0.92 -0.36 14.67
C TYR A 130 -0.14 -0.88 15.66
N ALA A 131 -0.32 -2.19 15.76
CA ALA A 131 -1.24 -2.77 16.75
C ALA A 131 -0.78 -2.47 18.20
N LEU A 132 0.51 -2.56 18.47
CA LEU A 132 1.07 -2.19 19.78
C LEU A 132 0.93 -0.68 20.04
N LEU A 133 1.13 0.19 19.05
CA LEU A 133 0.87 1.63 19.18
C LEU A 133 -0.61 1.93 19.41
N ALA A 134 -1.53 1.22 18.76
CA ALA A 134 -2.96 1.34 19.03
C ALA A 134 -3.30 0.94 20.47
N PHE A 135 -2.62 -0.06 21.03
CA PHE A 135 -2.79 -0.41 22.43
C PHE A 135 -2.31 0.70 23.37
N THR A 136 -1.18 1.37 23.08
CA THR A 136 -0.73 2.54 23.85
C THR A 136 -1.72 3.69 23.78
N PHE A 137 -2.36 3.89 22.63
CA PHE A 137 -3.43 4.87 22.43
C PHE A 137 -4.65 4.55 23.33
N VAL A 138 -5.10 3.29 23.37
CA VAL A 138 -6.21 2.86 24.23
C VAL A 138 -5.89 3.09 25.72
N CYS A 139 -4.68 2.75 26.17
CA CYS A 139 -4.23 3.04 27.54
C CYS A 139 -4.29 4.55 27.84
N SER A 140 -3.86 5.37 26.88
CA SER A 140 -3.84 6.83 27.04
C SER A 140 -5.25 7.43 27.03
N LEU A 141 -6.13 6.93 26.16
CA LEU A 141 -7.54 7.33 26.13
C LEU A 141 -8.24 6.97 27.45
N THR A 142 -8.04 5.74 27.94
CA THR A 142 -8.59 5.30 29.23
C THR A 142 -8.11 6.19 30.39
N SER A 143 -6.83 6.53 30.40
CA SER A 143 -6.25 7.44 31.39
C SER A 143 -6.89 8.84 31.37
N LEU A 144 -7.10 9.39 30.16
CA LEU A 144 -7.75 10.69 30.00
C LEU A 144 -9.23 10.65 30.43
N VAL A 145 -9.96 9.60 30.06
CA VAL A 145 -11.36 9.40 30.49
C VAL A 145 -11.45 9.30 32.02
N LEU A 146 -10.57 8.53 32.67
CA LEU A 146 -10.53 8.46 34.14
C LEU A 146 -10.25 9.82 34.77
N TYR A 147 -9.36 10.61 34.17
CA TYR A 147 -9.04 11.96 34.64
C TYR A 147 -10.25 12.91 34.52
N LEU A 148 -11.00 12.84 33.43
CA LEU A 148 -12.16 13.71 33.19
C LEU A 148 -13.38 13.33 34.04
N LEU A 149 -13.61 12.04 34.25
CA LEU A 149 -14.76 11.55 35.03
C LEU A 149 -14.61 11.82 36.54
N HIS A 150 -13.37 11.79 37.05
CA HIS A 150 -13.09 11.98 38.46
C HIS A 150 -12.36 13.31 38.68
N ARG A 151 -13.11 14.41 38.69
CA ARG A 151 -12.57 15.78 38.79
C ARG A 151 -11.89 16.08 40.14
N GLN A 152 -12.16 15.28 41.20
CA GLN A 152 -11.41 15.31 42.45
C GLN A 152 -10.36 14.19 42.42
N SER A 153 -9.09 14.55 42.31
CA SER A 153 -8.00 13.60 42.27
C SER A 153 -7.86 12.85 43.58
N THR A 154 -8.31 11.60 43.62
CA THR A 154 -8.00 10.69 44.71
C THR A 154 -6.63 10.06 44.46
N ASP A 155 -5.90 9.68 45.54
CA ASP A 155 -4.61 8.99 45.44
C ASP A 155 -4.71 7.71 44.59
N VAL A 156 -5.82 7.00 44.67
CA VAL A 156 -6.11 5.80 43.86
C VAL A 156 -6.18 6.12 42.38
N GLN A 157 -6.77 7.25 41.99
CA GLN A 157 -6.85 7.68 40.61
C GLN A 157 -5.46 8.01 40.05
N GLN A 158 -4.63 8.72 40.80
CA GLN A 158 -3.26 9.02 40.38
C GLN A 158 -2.42 7.74 40.21
N GLN A 159 -2.61 6.76 41.08
CA GLN A 159 -1.98 5.45 40.96
C GLN A 159 -2.44 4.71 39.69
N ASN A 160 -3.73 4.72 39.38
CA ASN A 160 -4.24 4.11 38.13
C ASN A 160 -3.69 4.78 36.88
N ILE A 161 -3.61 6.10 36.83
CA ILE A 161 -3.03 6.85 35.72
C ILE A 161 -1.54 6.52 35.54
N LYS A 162 -0.77 6.42 36.62
CA LYS A 162 0.63 5.98 36.59
C LYS A 162 0.77 4.53 36.13
N ALA A 163 -0.10 3.64 36.57
CA ALA A 163 -0.10 2.25 36.16
C ALA A 163 -0.37 2.12 34.65
N LEU A 164 -1.33 2.89 34.12
CA LEU A 164 -1.61 2.96 32.69
C LEU A 164 -0.44 3.55 31.90
N GLN A 165 0.29 4.53 32.43
CA GLN A 165 1.51 5.04 31.83
C GLN A 165 2.60 3.96 31.73
N MET A 166 2.83 3.22 32.83
CA MET A 166 3.82 2.12 32.83
C MET A 166 3.43 1.03 31.83
N LEU A 167 2.17 0.65 31.79
CA LEU A 167 1.65 -0.34 30.85
C LEU A 167 1.82 0.14 29.40
N SER A 168 1.48 1.40 29.12
CA SER A 168 1.66 2.00 27.80
C SER A 168 3.13 2.02 27.39
N MET A 169 4.07 2.38 28.27
CA MET A 169 5.50 2.33 28.00
C MET A 169 6.02 0.91 27.74
N LEU A 170 5.47 -0.09 28.43
CA LEU A 170 5.83 -1.50 28.22
C LEU A 170 5.51 -1.95 26.78
N PHE A 171 4.42 -1.48 26.20
CA PHE A 171 4.05 -1.77 24.81
C PHE A 171 4.72 -0.85 23.80
N LEU A 172 5.07 0.37 24.19
CA LEU A 172 5.72 1.35 23.32
C LEU A 172 7.11 0.87 22.86
N LEU A 173 7.93 0.32 23.75
CA LEU A 173 9.27 -0.14 23.40
C LEU A 173 9.26 -1.25 22.33
N PRO A 174 8.53 -2.37 22.49
CA PRO A 174 8.45 -3.37 21.43
C PRO A 174 7.78 -2.86 20.16
N ALA A 175 6.85 -1.89 20.24
CA ALA A 175 6.28 -1.25 19.06
C ALA A 175 7.34 -0.50 18.25
N LEU A 176 8.19 0.30 18.91
CA LEU A 176 9.29 1.02 18.24
C LEU A 176 10.32 0.06 17.63
N VAL A 177 10.66 -1.01 18.35
CA VAL A 177 11.55 -2.05 17.85
C VAL A 177 10.95 -2.70 16.60
N ALA A 178 9.66 -3.07 16.64
CA ALA A 178 8.96 -3.64 15.48
C ALA A 178 8.94 -2.66 14.29
N LEU A 179 8.61 -1.38 14.52
CA LEU A 179 8.63 -0.37 13.45
C LEU A 179 10.03 -0.20 12.86
N CYS A 180 11.05 -0.13 13.69
CA CYS A 180 12.44 0.01 13.25
C CYS A 180 12.83 -1.18 12.35
N TYR A 181 12.65 -2.41 12.81
CA TYR A 181 12.93 -3.61 12.01
C TYR A 181 12.06 -3.66 10.75
N GLY A 182 10.79 -3.31 10.86
CA GLY A 182 9.89 -3.26 9.72
C GLY A 182 10.40 -2.31 8.63
N ILE A 183 10.80 -1.09 9.00
CA ILE A 183 11.36 -0.10 8.06
C ILE A 183 12.63 -0.65 7.38
N PHE A 184 13.55 -1.25 8.14
CA PHE A 184 14.78 -1.83 7.56
C PHE A 184 14.50 -3.00 6.60
N ILE A 185 13.61 -3.91 6.97
CA ILE A 185 13.21 -5.03 6.10
C ILE A 185 12.52 -4.49 4.85
N GLY A 186 11.68 -3.46 5.00
CA GLY A 186 11.04 -2.77 3.88
C GLY A 186 12.05 -2.14 2.92
N ALA A 187 13.10 -1.51 3.45
CA ALA A 187 14.17 -0.94 2.64
C ALA A 187 14.93 -2.02 1.85
N ILE A 188 15.23 -3.17 2.47
CA ILE A 188 15.85 -4.30 1.77
C ILE A 188 14.94 -4.81 0.66
N TRP A 189 13.65 -4.98 0.95
CA TRP A 189 12.67 -5.38 -0.05
C TRP A 189 12.56 -4.36 -1.20
N ALA A 190 12.55 -3.07 -0.91
CA ALA A 190 12.51 -1.99 -1.89
C ALA A 190 13.73 -2.04 -2.83
N ASN A 191 14.93 -2.30 -2.28
CA ASN A 191 16.14 -2.44 -3.09
C ASN A 191 16.08 -3.65 -4.03
N ILE A 192 15.56 -4.78 -3.57
CA ILE A 192 15.39 -5.98 -4.39
C ILE A 192 14.34 -5.75 -5.50
N SER A 193 13.27 -5.03 -5.16
CA SER A 193 12.11 -4.83 -6.04
C SER A 193 12.27 -3.67 -7.03
N TRP A 194 12.89 -2.57 -6.58
CA TRP A 194 12.98 -1.32 -7.33
C TRP A 194 14.41 -0.81 -7.51
N GLY A 195 15.42 -1.53 -6.99
CA GLY A 195 16.83 -1.18 -7.14
C GLY A 195 17.33 -0.04 -6.23
N GLN A 196 16.53 0.39 -5.25
CA GLN A 196 16.90 1.44 -4.30
C GLN A 196 16.31 1.17 -2.93
N TYR A 197 17.11 1.43 -1.87
CA TYR A 197 16.69 1.17 -0.48
C TYR A 197 15.65 2.18 0.04
N TRP A 198 15.64 3.39 -0.51
CA TRP A 198 14.80 4.49 -0.04
C TRP A 198 14.46 5.43 -1.19
N SER A 199 13.19 5.67 -1.42
CA SER A 199 12.70 6.50 -2.53
C SER A 199 12.00 7.79 -2.10
N TRP A 200 11.93 8.06 -0.80
CA TRP A 200 11.12 9.14 -0.21
C TRP A 200 9.63 9.01 -0.52
N ASP A 201 9.18 7.78 -0.76
CA ASP A 201 7.76 7.50 -0.93
C ASP A 201 6.97 7.97 0.30
N PRO A 202 5.74 8.47 0.13
CA PRO A 202 4.93 8.94 1.26
C PRO A 202 4.79 7.93 2.40
N LYS A 203 4.65 6.61 2.11
CA LYS A 203 4.58 5.58 3.16
C LYS A 203 5.89 5.40 3.92
N GLU A 204 7.02 5.41 3.23
CA GLU A 204 8.35 5.35 3.86
C GLU A 204 8.56 6.56 4.78
N THR A 205 8.26 7.75 4.25
CA THR A 205 8.43 9.01 4.98
C THR A 205 7.54 9.09 6.21
N TRP A 206 6.26 8.75 6.10
CA TRP A 206 5.33 8.77 7.24
C TRP A 206 5.60 7.66 8.25
N ALA A 207 6.09 6.48 7.84
CA ALA A 207 6.55 5.46 8.75
C ALA A 207 7.75 5.94 9.58
N LEU A 208 8.71 6.62 8.95
CA LEU A 208 9.86 7.23 9.64
C LEU A 208 9.40 8.35 10.59
N ILE A 209 8.51 9.26 10.16
CA ILE A 209 7.94 10.30 11.01
C ILE A 209 7.26 9.67 12.24
N THR A 210 6.46 8.63 12.05
CA THR A 210 5.81 7.91 13.14
C THR A 210 6.85 7.34 14.14
N LEU A 211 7.89 6.69 13.64
CA LEU A 211 8.98 6.18 14.47
C LEU A 211 9.62 7.31 15.29
N MET A 212 9.96 8.44 14.67
CA MET A 212 10.58 9.57 15.33
C MET A 212 9.68 10.22 16.39
N VAL A 213 8.40 10.42 16.08
CA VAL A 213 7.43 10.99 17.02
C VAL A 213 7.26 10.09 18.25
N TYR A 214 7.15 8.78 18.06
CA TYR A 214 7.04 7.85 19.20
C TYR A 214 8.35 7.56 19.93
N ALA A 215 9.50 7.88 19.35
CA ALA A 215 10.79 7.82 20.05
C ALA A 215 10.92 8.91 21.14
N VAL A 216 10.28 10.07 20.95
CA VAL A 216 10.33 11.19 21.91
C VAL A 216 9.89 10.79 23.33
N PRO A 217 8.75 10.12 23.56
CA PRO A 217 8.34 9.68 24.89
C PRO A 217 9.36 8.78 25.57
N VAL A 218 10.03 7.91 24.84
CA VAL A 218 11.03 7.01 25.40
C VAL A 218 12.22 7.79 25.97
N HIS A 219 12.71 8.78 25.22
CA HIS A 219 13.84 9.59 25.68
C HIS A 219 13.46 10.57 26.79
N PHE A 220 12.31 11.22 26.66
CA PHE A 220 11.90 12.28 27.56
C PHE A 220 11.40 11.75 28.91
N PHE A 221 10.60 10.69 28.91
CA PHE A 221 9.97 10.16 30.13
C PHE A 221 10.81 9.10 30.84
N TYR A 222 11.74 8.45 30.16
CA TYR A 222 12.67 7.52 30.80
C TYR A 222 13.71 8.24 31.66
N SER A 223 14.10 9.47 31.30
CA SER A 223 15.27 10.12 31.92
C SER A 223 14.98 10.90 33.20
N LYS A 224 13.86 11.63 33.35
CA LYS A 224 13.61 12.47 34.57
C LYS A 224 12.15 12.93 34.79
N HIS A 225 11.25 12.78 33.83
CA HIS A 225 9.92 13.39 33.90
C HIS A 225 8.78 12.37 34.12
N GLN A 226 9.04 11.34 34.94
CA GLN A 226 8.00 10.38 35.36
C GLN A 226 6.83 11.04 36.14
N HIS A 227 6.97 12.33 36.46
CA HIS A 227 6.05 13.07 37.33
C HIS A 227 4.89 13.75 36.59
N ALA A 228 4.81 13.66 35.25
CA ALA A 228 3.71 14.23 34.49
C ALA A 228 2.97 13.18 33.63
N PRO A 229 2.27 12.21 34.28
CA PRO A 229 1.61 11.12 33.56
C PRO A 229 0.54 11.61 32.60
N LEU A 230 -0.16 12.68 32.93
CA LEU A 230 -1.19 13.26 32.06
C LEU A 230 -0.60 13.82 30.77
N PHE A 231 0.55 14.52 30.86
CA PHE A 231 1.23 15.04 29.67
C PHE A 231 1.68 13.91 28.74
N TYR A 232 2.20 12.81 29.29
CA TYR A 232 2.53 11.62 28.52
C TYR A 232 1.31 11.09 27.74
N HIS A 233 0.18 10.93 28.39
CA HIS A 233 -1.03 10.40 27.77
C HIS A 233 -1.59 11.34 26.70
N ILE A 234 -1.58 12.64 26.92
CA ILE A 234 -1.97 13.62 25.89
C ILE A 234 -1.03 13.52 24.67
N TYR A 235 0.28 13.42 24.93
CA TYR A 235 1.25 13.27 23.85
C TYR A 235 0.99 12.02 23.00
N ILE A 236 0.79 10.85 23.62
CA ILE A 236 0.50 9.58 22.92
C ILE A 236 -0.80 9.68 22.11
N LEU A 237 -1.84 10.33 22.63
CA LEU A 237 -3.09 10.56 21.89
C LEU A 237 -2.84 11.39 20.62
N LEU A 238 -2.07 12.46 20.71
CA LEU A 238 -1.73 13.29 19.56
C LEU A 238 -0.79 12.55 18.58
N ALA A 239 0.18 11.81 19.11
CA ALA A 239 1.09 11.01 18.31
C ALA A 239 0.38 9.96 17.46
N PHE A 240 -0.77 9.44 17.88
CA PHE A 240 -1.54 8.45 17.13
C PHE A 240 -2.06 8.99 15.79
N SER A 241 -2.17 10.31 15.65
CA SER A 241 -2.51 10.94 14.36
C SER A 241 -1.49 10.60 13.26
N THR A 242 -0.22 10.38 13.60
CA THR A 242 0.81 9.97 12.62
C THR A 242 0.56 8.55 12.11
N VAL A 243 0.09 7.64 12.97
CA VAL A 243 -0.30 6.28 12.58
C VAL A 243 -1.51 6.34 11.62
N LEU A 244 -2.54 7.13 11.97
CA LEU A 244 -3.70 7.32 11.10
C LEU A 244 -3.30 7.93 9.75
N MET A 245 -2.38 8.90 9.75
CA MET A 245 -1.87 9.50 8.52
C MET A 245 -1.09 8.47 7.68
N THR A 246 -0.24 7.66 8.29
CA THR A 246 0.52 6.62 7.59
C THR A 246 -0.39 5.56 6.97
N TYR A 247 -1.44 5.16 7.68
CA TYR A 247 -2.33 4.07 7.24
C TYR A 247 -3.43 4.54 6.28
N PHE A 248 -4.14 5.61 6.64
CA PHE A 248 -5.27 6.13 5.86
C PHE A 248 -4.86 7.32 4.99
N GLY A 249 -4.17 8.31 5.57
CA GLY A 249 -3.85 9.55 4.89
C GLY A 249 -3.03 9.35 3.63
N VAL A 250 -2.01 8.51 3.71
CA VAL A 250 -1.16 8.21 2.55
C VAL A 250 -1.94 7.48 1.46
N ASN A 251 -2.80 6.52 1.80
CA ASN A 251 -3.55 5.77 0.81
C ASN A 251 -4.61 6.60 0.08
N TYR A 252 -5.26 7.55 0.79
CA TYR A 252 -6.37 8.31 0.22
C TYR A 252 -5.99 9.68 -0.35
N PHE A 253 -4.92 10.32 0.17
CA PHE A 253 -4.56 11.69 -0.18
C PHE A 253 -3.21 11.83 -0.86
N LEU A 254 -2.29 10.89 -0.64
CA LEU A 254 -0.93 10.96 -1.15
C LEU A 254 -0.68 9.72 -2.03
N GLY A 255 -0.68 9.90 -3.35
CA GLY A 255 -0.26 8.84 -4.27
C GLY A 255 1.23 8.49 -4.08
N GLY A 256 1.61 7.21 -4.25
CA GLY A 256 2.99 6.76 -4.13
C GLY A 256 3.17 5.35 -4.68
N MET A 257 4.42 4.86 -4.74
CA MET A 257 4.74 3.51 -5.24
C MET A 257 4.12 2.38 -4.40
N HIS A 258 3.73 2.67 -3.16
CA HIS A 258 3.04 1.76 -2.25
C HIS A 258 1.50 1.94 -2.27
N SER A 259 0.96 2.75 -3.18
CA SER A 259 -0.49 2.95 -3.32
C SER A 259 -1.05 1.85 -4.22
N TYR A 260 -1.62 0.83 -3.63
CA TYR A 260 -2.27 -0.32 -4.30
C TYR A 260 -3.81 -0.19 -4.30
N ALA A 261 -4.35 1.03 -4.25
CA ALA A 261 -5.79 1.29 -4.28
C ALA A 261 -6.24 1.68 -5.68
#